data_3f8d635c598aea3c1298eb260d8fbf81
#
_entry.id   3f8d635c598aea3c1298eb260d8fbf81
#
_cell.length_a   1.000
_cell.length_b   1.000
_cell.length_c   1.000
_cell.angle_alpha   90.00
_cell.angle_beta   90.00
_cell.angle_gamma   90.00
#
_symmetry.space_group_name_H-M   'P 1'
#
loop_
_entity.id
_entity.type
_entity.pdbx_description
1 polymer ?
#
loop_
_entity_poly.entity_id
_entity_poly.type
_entity_poly.pdbx_seq_one_letter_code
_entity_poly.pdbx_strand_id
1 'polypeptide(L)'
;MTSYPESSFRPVSSARVHHAALGDPEVRDAYEADEVVVRRLLAAGVPVREMARANRAFYLRAVTCAVRELGIAQVLDIGPGLPPYSTRDTHSIADEHHHFRSRVLYADADPVVVAHWRMWADGARHRAEVLDLCDPDMILAEARAHFDLRRPVAVVLTAVLQDIADDDHPHACVRRIMDALPSRSALIVSHLTHEQDPQLVHRAVAVSREAGLPLHPRGFEEIARFFDGLTPIGPGLLPLSLWHPTHADDQAQPMVHAYGGVGLT
;
A
#
# COMPACT_ATOMS: atom_id res chain seq x y z
N MET A 1 -29.47 8.11 33.14
CA MET A 1 -29.23 8.34 31.70
C MET A 1 -27.94 9.11 31.61
N THR A 2 -26.83 8.40 31.45
CA THR A 2 -25.48 8.96 31.27
C THR A 2 -25.35 9.29 29.78
N SER A 3 -25.40 10.60 29.46
CA SER A 3 -25.09 11.08 28.10
C SER A 3 -23.62 10.79 27.81
N TYR A 4 -23.37 9.90 26.86
CA TYR A 4 -22.06 9.81 26.25
C TYR A 4 -21.76 11.12 25.52
N PRO A 5 -20.56 11.68 25.64
CA PRO A 5 -20.22 12.90 24.91
C PRO A 5 -20.25 12.64 23.40
N GLU A 6 -21.08 13.39 22.71
CA GLU A 6 -21.18 13.46 21.24
C GLU A 6 -19.95 14.10 20.63
N SER A 7 -18.79 13.50 20.69
CA SER A 7 -17.66 13.92 19.84
C SER A 7 -16.44 13.00 19.96
N SER A 8 -16.60 11.74 19.68
CA SER A 8 -15.46 11.01 19.16
C SER A 8 -15.60 10.92 17.64
N PHE A 9 -15.59 12.08 16.97
CA PHE A 9 -15.30 12.15 15.55
C PHE A 9 -13.88 11.60 15.36
N ARG A 10 -13.76 10.31 15.12
CA ARG A 10 -12.49 9.77 14.61
C ARG A 10 -12.31 10.37 13.22
N PRO A 11 -11.18 11.03 12.94
CA PRO A 11 -10.94 11.60 11.64
C PRO A 11 -11.03 10.49 10.58
N VAL A 12 -11.48 10.85 9.38
CA VAL A 12 -11.46 9.95 8.22
C VAL A 12 -10.03 9.48 7.98
N SER A 13 -9.85 8.22 7.57
CA SER A 13 -8.54 7.63 7.32
C SER A 13 -8.47 7.07 5.89
N SER A 14 -7.37 7.33 5.17
CA SER A 14 -7.11 6.76 3.84
C SER A 14 -7.21 5.24 3.84
N ALA A 15 -6.67 4.57 4.86
CA ALA A 15 -6.74 3.12 5.02
C ALA A 15 -8.18 2.61 5.10
N ARG A 16 -9.04 3.28 5.90
CA ARG A 16 -10.45 2.87 6.05
C ARG A 16 -11.28 3.22 4.82
N VAL A 17 -11.03 4.36 4.17
CA VAL A 17 -11.68 4.71 2.89
C VAL A 17 -11.33 3.69 1.81
N HIS A 18 -10.05 3.29 1.70
CA HIS A 18 -9.61 2.26 0.77
C HIS A 18 -10.31 0.92 1.07
N HIS A 19 -10.38 0.53 2.33
CA HIS A 19 -11.05 -0.69 2.79
C HIS A 19 -12.56 -0.67 2.45
N ALA A 20 -13.25 0.44 2.73
CA ALA A 20 -14.65 0.63 2.36
C ALA A 20 -14.86 0.60 0.83
N ALA A 21 -13.89 1.09 0.05
CA ALA A 21 -13.94 1.04 -1.40
C ALA A 21 -13.78 -0.39 -1.94
N LEU A 22 -12.99 -1.26 -1.31
CA LEU A 22 -12.90 -2.68 -1.67
C LEU A 22 -14.24 -3.38 -1.54
N GLY A 23 -15.08 -2.95 -0.58
CA GLY A 23 -16.46 -3.40 -0.45
C GLY A 23 -16.58 -4.86 0.01
N ASP A 24 -15.70 -5.30 0.90
CA ASP A 24 -15.79 -6.62 1.50
C ASP A 24 -17.05 -6.69 2.41
N PRO A 25 -18.05 -7.53 2.10
CA PRO A 25 -19.29 -7.59 2.85
C PRO A 25 -19.13 -8.17 4.27
N GLU A 26 -18.05 -8.88 4.53
CA GLU A 26 -17.76 -9.50 5.83
C GLU A 26 -17.11 -8.52 6.80
N VAL A 27 -16.65 -7.36 6.31
CA VAL A 27 -15.91 -6.39 7.08
C VAL A 27 -16.70 -5.11 7.30
N ARG A 28 -16.95 -4.81 8.57
CA ARG A 28 -17.66 -3.60 9.01
C ARG A 28 -16.74 -2.63 9.78
N ASP A 29 -15.45 -2.62 9.45
CA ASP A 29 -14.48 -1.78 10.14
C ASP A 29 -14.38 -0.36 9.56
N ALA A 30 -15.09 -0.09 8.47
CA ALA A 30 -15.28 1.27 7.98
C ALA A 30 -16.33 2.00 8.82
N TYR A 31 -15.99 3.20 9.27
CA TYR A 31 -16.96 4.07 9.92
C TYR A 31 -17.84 4.74 8.87
N GLU A 32 -19.03 5.21 9.28
CA GLU A 32 -19.94 5.92 8.39
C GLU A 32 -19.26 7.11 7.68
N ALA A 33 -18.35 7.82 8.36
CA ALA A 33 -17.60 8.93 7.78
C ALA A 33 -16.72 8.49 6.60
N ASP A 34 -16.07 7.32 6.68
CA ASP A 34 -15.23 6.78 5.61
C ASP A 34 -16.10 6.34 4.41
N GLU A 35 -17.25 5.72 4.67
CA GLU A 35 -18.22 5.35 3.63
C GLU A 35 -18.83 6.58 2.93
N VAL A 36 -19.04 7.69 3.66
CA VAL A 36 -19.49 8.96 3.06
C VAL A 36 -18.47 9.43 2.02
N VAL A 37 -17.16 9.32 2.29
CA VAL A 37 -16.12 9.69 1.32
C VAL A 37 -16.21 8.83 0.07
N VAL A 38 -16.35 7.49 0.23
CA VAL A 38 -16.53 6.56 -0.90
C VAL A 38 -17.74 6.94 -1.74
N ARG A 39 -18.90 7.21 -1.11
CA ARG A 39 -20.12 7.65 -1.81
C ARG A 39 -19.91 8.96 -2.56
N ARG A 40 -19.19 9.92 -1.97
CA ARG A 40 -18.88 11.23 -2.61
C ARG A 40 -17.94 11.06 -3.80
N LEU A 41 -16.92 10.19 -3.71
CA LEU A 41 -16.05 9.86 -4.84
C LEU A 41 -16.84 9.25 -5.99
N LEU A 42 -17.72 8.27 -5.70
CA LEU A 42 -18.59 7.66 -6.71
C LEU A 42 -19.54 8.69 -7.35
N ALA A 43 -20.16 9.55 -6.55
CA ALA A 43 -21.03 10.63 -7.03
C ALA A 43 -20.28 11.65 -7.92
N ALA A 44 -18.99 11.86 -7.67
CA ALA A 44 -18.12 12.67 -8.51
C ALA A 44 -17.64 11.94 -9.79
N GLY A 45 -18.09 10.71 -10.02
CA GLY A 45 -17.71 9.90 -11.18
C GLY A 45 -16.32 9.27 -11.06
N VAL A 46 -15.76 9.17 -9.85
CA VAL A 46 -14.48 8.51 -9.61
C VAL A 46 -14.73 7.01 -9.38
N PRO A 47 -14.16 6.10 -10.18
CA PRO A 47 -14.36 4.65 -10.06
C PRO A 47 -13.51 4.07 -8.91
N VAL A 48 -13.70 4.60 -7.69
CA VAL A 48 -12.85 4.32 -6.53
C VAL A 48 -12.84 2.84 -6.16
N ARG A 49 -13.94 2.10 -6.41
CA ARG A 49 -14.04 0.67 -6.13
C ARG A 49 -13.18 -0.15 -7.09
N GLU A 50 -13.24 0.19 -8.37
CA GLU A 50 -12.44 -0.43 -9.42
C GLU A 50 -10.94 -0.14 -9.19
N MET A 51 -10.61 1.09 -8.81
CA MET A 51 -9.25 1.51 -8.48
C MET A 51 -8.72 0.71 -7.27
N ALA A 52 -9.50 0.58 -6.21
CA ALA A 52 -9.10 -0.19 -5.03
C ALA A 52 -8.87 -1.68 -5.36
N ARG A 53 -9.78 -2.29 -6.14
CA ARG A 53 -9.65 -3.69 -6.58
C ARG A 53 -8.44 -3.92 -7.48
N ALA A 54 -8.18 -3.01 -8.41
CA ALA A 54 -7.01 -3.10 -9.29
C ALA A 54 -5.70 -2.95 -8.50
N ASN A 55 -5.66 -2.03 -7.52
CA ASN A 55 -4.52 -1.91 -6.62
C ASN A 55 -4.31 -3.20 -5.82
N ARG A 56 -5.38 -3.77 -5.28
CA ARG A 56 -5.31 -5.03 -4.55
C ARG A 56 -4.83 -6.20 -5.42
N ALA A 57 -5.32 -6.29 -6.65
CA ALA A 57 -4.88 -7.32 -7.59
C ALA A 57 -3.39 -7.16 -7.96
N PHE A 58 -2.92 -5.93 -8.20
CA PHE A 58 -1.49 -5.64 -8.41
C PHE A 58 -0.66 -6.03 -7.19
N TYR A 59 -1.05 -5.61 -5.98
CA TYR A 59 -0.39 -5.97 -4.74
C TYR A 59 -0.19 -7.48 -4.62
N LEU A 60 -1.24 -8.27 -4.82
CA LEU A 60 -1.15 -9.73 -4.73
C LEU A 60 -0.16 -10.32 -5.73
N ARG A 61 -0.16 -9.85 -6.98
CA ARG A 61 0.77 -10.29 -8.02
C ARG A 61 2.22 -9.90 -7.68
N ALA A 62 2.44 -8.65 -7.28
CA ALA A 62 3.78 -8.12 -7.01
C ALA A 62 4.41 -8.75 -5.76
N VAL A 63 3.64 -8.92 -4.68
CA VAL A 63 4.10 -9.63 -3.47
C VAL A 63 4.37 -11.10 -3.79
N THR A 64 3.50 -11.77 -4.56
CA THR A 64 3.73 -13.16 -4.97
C THR A 64 5.00 -13.29 -5.83
N CYS A 65 5.24 -12.36 -6.76
CA CYS A 65 6.47 -12.31 -7.55
C CYS A 65 7.70 -12.18 -6.63
N ALA A 66 7.71 -11.23 -5.70
CA ALA A 66 8.83 -11.03 -4.79
C ALA A 66 9.10 -12.28 -3.91
N VAL A 67 8.06 -12.86 -3.37
CA VAL A 67 8.17 -14.01 -2.45
C VAL A 67 8.50 -15.30 -3.20
N ARG A 68 7.77 -15.62 -4.26
CA ARG A 68 7.87 -16.90 -4.97
C ARG A 68 8.96 -16.89 -6.02
N GLU A 69 9.02 -15.87 -6.87
CA GLU A 69 9.91 -15.88 -8.04
C GLU A 69 11.29 -15.34 -7.68
N LEU A 70 11.38 -14.31 -6.83
CA LEU A 70 12.64 -13.76 -6.36
C LEU A 70 13.17 -14.44 -5.09
N GLY A 71 12.34 -15.28 -4.43
CA GLY A 71 12.73 -16.05 -3.25
C GLY A 71 12.91 -15.22 -1.97
N ILE A 72 12.29 -14.03 -1.90
CA ILE A 72 12.44 -13.13 -0.77
C ILE A 72 11.49 -13.55 0.37
N ALA A 73 12.05 -13.92 1.52
CA ALA A 73 11.31 -14.41 2.68
C ALA A 73 11.07 -13.34 3.77
N GLN A 74 11.58 -12.13 3.58
CA GLN A 74 11.44 -11.02 4.52
C GLN A 74 10.73 -9.87 3.82
N VAL A 75 9.61 -9.40 4.39
CA VAL A 75 8.81 -8.36 3.76
C VAL A 75 8.55 -7.22 4.75
N LEU A 76 8.89 -6.02 4.35
CA LEU A 76 8.55 -4.76 5.00
C LEU A 76 7.37 -4.15 4.25
N ASP A 77 6.17 -4.25 4.82
CA ASP A 77 4.93 -3.75 4.23
C ASP A 77 4.55 -2.43 4.89
N ILE A 78 4.76 -1.32 4.16
CA ILE A 78 4.58 0.04 4.66
C ILE A 78 3.27 0.61 4.10
N GLY A 79 2.41 1.10 4.98
CA GLY A 79 1.06 1.52 4.63
C GLY A 79 0.18 0.36 4.17
N PRO A 80 0.13 -0.79 4.88
CA PRO A 80 -0.61 -1.97 4.45
C PRO A 80 -2.13 -1.75 4.41
N GLY A 81 -2.62 -0.67 5.05
CA GLY A 81 -4.03 -0.48 5.29
C GLY A 81 -4.62 -1.52 6.25
N LEU A 82 -5.95 -1.59 6.36
CA LEU A 82 -6.59 -2.60 7.21
C LEU A 82 -6.40 -4.01 6.64
N PRO A 83 -6.22 -5.04 7.52
CA PRO A 83 -6.08 -6.41 7.06
C PRO A 83 -7.33 -6.86 6.29
N PRO A 84 -7.13 -7.58 5.17
CA PRO A 84 -8.24 -8.12 4.39
C PRO A 84 -8.74 -9.42 5.03
N TYR A 85 -9.98 -9.46 5.48
CA TYR A 85 -10.54 -10.67 6.13
C TYR A 85 -10.89 -11.78 5.13
N SER A 86 -11.13 -11.44 3.87
CA SER A 86 -11.60 -12.38 2.84
C SER A 86 -10.55 -12.74 1.79
N THR A 87 -9.36 -12.15 1.84
CA THR A 87 -8.32 -12.36 0.83
C THR A 87 -6.95 -12.59 1.46
N ARG A 88 -5.99 -13.08 0.63
CA ARG A 88 -4.60 -13.29 1.06
C ARG A 88 -3.93 -11.96 1.38
N ASP A 89 -3.07 -11.95 2.37
CA ASP A 89 -2.22 -10.84 2.79
C ASP A 89 -0.73 -11.18 2.60
N THR A 90 0.16 -10.24 2.93
CA THR A 90 1.60 -10.41 2.78
C THR A 90 2.13 -11.63 3.53
N HIS A 91 1.75 -11.83 4.79
CA HIS A 91 2.30 -12.96 5.56
C HIS A 91 1.72 -14.31 5.12
N SER A 92 0.44 -14.38 4.74
CA SER A 92 -0.13 -15.61 4.21
C SER A 92 0.52 -16.03 2.90
N ILE A 93 0.82 -15.08 2.00
CA ILE A 93 1.58 -15.34 0.78
C ILE A 93 3.00 -15.82 1.11
N ALA A 94 3.68 -15.13 2.03
CA ALA A 94 5.05 -15.44 2.39
C ALA A 94 5.18 -16.80 3.08
N ASP A 95 4.27 -17.13 4.00
CA ASP A 95 4.25 -18.41 4.71
C ASP A 95 3.95 -19.59 3.80
N GLU A 96 3.03 -19.43 2.83
CA GLU A 96 2.72 -20.47 1.84
C GLU A 96 3.98 -20.87 1.03
N HIS A 97 4.81 -19.90 0.64
CA HIS A 97 5.97 -20.17 -0.22
C HIS A 97 7.25 -20.50 0.56
N HIS A 98 7.39 -20.03 1.79
CA HIS A 98 8.58 -20.25 2.62
C HIS A 98 8.37 -21.22 3.79
N HIS A 99 7.28 -21.99 3.78
CA HIS A 99 6.99 -23.00 4.80
C HIS A 99 7.14 -22.46 6.23
N PHE A 100 6.47 -21.33 6.52
CA PHE A 100 6.48 -20.65 7.81
C PHE A 100 7.88 -20.19 8.30
N ARG A 101 8.81 -19.94 7.38
CA ARG A 101 10.13 -19.34 7.67
C ARG A 101 10.22 -17.87 7.27
N SER A 102 9.12 -17.29 6.83
CA SER A 102 9.02 -15.89 6.46
C SER A 102 8.97 -14.97 7.69
N ARG A 103 9.32 -13.72 7.48
CA ARG A 103 9.14 -12.64 8.44
C ARG A 103 8.48 -11.45 7.75
N VAL A 104 7.48 -10.87 8.38
CA VAL A 104 6.82 -9.67 7.88
C VAL A 104 6.80 -8.60 8.97
N LEU A 105 7.17 -7.38 8.60
CA LEU A 105 6.97 -6.20 9.42
C LEU A 105 5.96 -5.29 8.71
N TYR A 106 4.80 -5.15 9.31
CA TYR A 106 3.80 -4.18 8.91
C TYR A 106 4.09 -2.84 9.60
N ALA A 107 4.21 -1.78 8.82
CA ALA A 107 4.49 -0.44 9.31
C ALA A 107 3.39 0.51 8.83
N ASP A 108 2.68 1.16 9.74
CA ASP A 108 1.65 2.14 9.38
C ASP A 108 1.68 3.30 10.37
N ALA A 109 1.44 4.51 9.89
CA ALA A 109 1.35 5.70 10.74
C ALA A 109 0.03 5.75 11.54
N ASP A 110 -1.02 5.04 11.11
CA ASP A 110 -2.29 4.96 11.80
C ASP A 110 -2.26 3.86 12.89
N PRO A 111 -2.30 4.21 14.19
CA PRO A 111 -2.28 3.23 15.27
C PRO A 111 -3.50 2.29 15.25
N VAL A 112 -4.61 2.68 14.62
CA VAL A 112 -5.78 1.81 14.45
C VAL A 112 -5.45 0.68 13.47
N VAL A 113 -4.82 0.98 12.35
CA VAL A 113 -4.35 -0.02 11.39
C VAL A 113 -3.39 -1.00 12.07
N VAL A 114 -2.41 -0.47 12.81
CA VAL A 114 -1.43 -1.30 13.53
C VAL A 114 -2.11 -2.19 14.58
N ALA A 115 -3.12 -1.69 15.29
CA ALA A 115 -3.86 -2.49 16.28
C ALA A 115 -4.58 -3.69 15.62
N HIS A 116 -5.19 -3.49 14.44
CA HIS A 116 -5.80 -4.57 13.67
C HIS A 116 -4.75 -5.60 13.22
N TRP A 117 -3.62 -5.17 12.69
CA TRP A 117 -2.55 -6.09 12.29
C TRP A 117 -1.94 -6.85 13.48
N ARG A 118 -1.82 -6.23 14.67
CA ARG A 118 -1.35 -6.92 15.89
C ARG A 118 -2.29 -8.04 16.34
N MET A 119 -3.59 -7.94 16.05
CA MET A 119 -4.55 -9.02 16.31
C MET A 119 -4.46 -10.14 15.27
N TRP A 120 -4.00 -9.83 14.08
CA TRP A 120 -3.95 -10.75 12.94
C TRP A 120 -2.59 -11.45 12.80
N ALA A 121 -1.50 -10.77 13.13
CA ALA A 121 -0.13 -11.27 13.07
C ALA A 121 0.22 -12.12 14.30
N ASP A 122 1.11 -13.10 14.15
CA ASP A 122 1.51 -14.00 15.23
C ASP A 122 2.49 -13.39 16.26
N GLY A 123 2.93 -12.16 16.04
CA GLY A 123 3.80 -11.38 16.92
C GLY A 123 5.27 -11.82 16.94
N ALA A 124 5.58 -13.05 16.61
CA ALA A 124 6.95 -13.59 16.59
C ALA A 124 7.62 -13.42 15.23
N ARG A 125 6.97 -13.90 14.17
CA ARG A 125 7.46 -13.83 12.79
C ARG A 125 6.85 -12.66 12.02
N HIS A 126 5.63 -12.30 12.37
CA HIS A 126 4.87 -11.23 11.75
C HIS A 126 4.52 -10.19 12.80
N ARG A 127 5.04 -8.98 12.64
CA ARG A 127 4.90 -7.88 13.61
C ARG A 127 4.24 -6.68 12.94
N ALA A 128 3.60 -5.84 13.75
CA ALA A 128 3.04 -4.57 13.31
C ALA A 128 3.43 -3.45 14.27
N GLU A 129 4.00 -2.38 13.73
CA GLU A 129 4.50 -1.24 14.50
C GLU A 129 3.99 0.09 13.93
N VAL A 130 3.77 1.06 14.83
CA VAL A 130 3.38 2.41 14.42
C VAL A 130 4.63 3.13 13.94
N LEU A 131 4.74 3.30 12.63
CA LEU A 131 5.91 3.87 11.97
C LEU A 131 5.47 4.75 10.81
N ASP A 132 6.10 5.90 10.68
CA ASP A 132 5.88 6.85 9.60
C ASP A 132 6.95 6.68 8.52
N LEU A 133 6.54 6.61 7.25
CA LEU A 133 7.47 6.56 6.11
C LEU A 133 8.38 7.79 6.05
N CYS A 134 7.91 8.93 6.54
CA CYS A 134 8.69 10.16 6.63
C CYS A 134 9.77 10.13 7.73
N ASP A 135 9.79 9.09 8.57
CA ASP A 135 10.90 8.78 9.49
C ASP A 135 11.56 7.43 9.10
N PRO A 136 12.32 7.39 8.01
CA PRO A 136 12.92 6.16 7.50
C PRO A 136 13.94 5.54 8.44
N ASP A 137 14.56 6.33 9.34
CA ASP A 137 15.54 5.81 10.30
C ASP A 137 14.87 4.99 11.40
N MET A 138 13.67 5.37 11.84
CA MET A 138 12.87 4.56 12.76
C MET A 138 12.41 3.24 12.11
N ILE A 139 11.95 3.29 10.85
CA ILE A 139 11.62 2.09 10.08
C ILE A 139 12.83 1.16 9.98
N LEU A 140 14.00 1.69 9.67
CA LEU A 140 15.23 0.91 9.57
C LEU A 140 15.68 0.34 10.92
N ALA A 141 15.43 1.03 12.03
CA ALA A 141 15.74 0.52 13.36
C ALA A 141 14.87 -0.72 13.67
N GLU A 142 13.56 -0.66 13.42
CA GLU A 142 12.66 -1.79 13.61
C GLU A 142 12.93 -2.93 12.61
N ALA A 143 13.26 -2.61 11.36
CA ALA A 143 13.66 -3.61 10.38
C ALA A 143 14.92 -4.38 10.82
N ARG A 144 15.94 -3.70 11.37
CA ARG A 144 17.15 -4.34 11.92
C ARG A 144 16.85 -5.22 13.12
N ALA A 145 15.88 -4.83 13.95
CA ALA A 145 15.47 -5.62 15.11
C ALA A 145 14.66 -6.88 14.73
N HIS A 146 14.01 -6.85 13.55
CA HIS A 146 13.11 -7.92 13.14
C HIS A 146 13.70 -8.84 12.05
N PHE A 147 14.48 -8.32 11.11
CA PHE A 147 15.01 -9.03 9.95
C PHE A 147 16.49 -9.41 10.10
N ASP A 148 16.91 -10.44 9.37
CA ASP A 148 18.31 -10.70 9.10
C ASP A 148 18.74 -9.91 7.85
N LEU A 149 19.32 -8.74 8.01
CA LEU A 149 19.74 -7.86 6.91
C LEU A 149 20.97 -8.36 6.11
N ARG A 150 21.40 -9.60 6.30
CA ARG A 150 22.28 -10.32 5.35
C ARG A 150 21.46 -10.97 4.22
N ARG A 151 20.15 -10.99 4.32
CA ARG A 151 19.21 -11.60 3.39
C ARG A 151 18.32 -10.52 2.78
N PRO A 152 17.90 -10.67 1.51
CA PRO A 152 17.04 -9.71 0.83
C PRO A 152 15.73 -9.42 1.58
N VAL A 153 15.24 -8.19 1.44
CA VAL A 153 13.95 -7.72 1.96
C VAL A 153 13.12 -7.16 0.81
N ALA A 154 11.85 -7.51 0.74
CA ALA A 154 10.90 -6.84 -0.14
C ALA A 154 10.23 -5.69 0.61
N VAL A 155 10.33 -4.47 0.08
CA VAL A 155 9.64 -3.28 0.59
C VAL A 155 8.39 -3.06 -0.24
N VAL A 156 7.23 -3.00 0.39
CA VAL A 156 5.93 -2.83 -0.26
C VAL A 156 5.38 -1.46 0.09
N LEU A 157 5.06 -0.66 -0.93
CA LEU A 157 4.53 0.70 -0.85
C LEU A 157 3.38 0.84 -1.87
N THR A 158 2.25 0.17 -1.61
CA THR A 158 1.12 0.17 -2.54
C THR A 158 0.06 1.18 -2.12
N ALA A 159 -0.18 2.18 -2.98
CA ALA A 159 -1.15 3.27 -2.79
C ALA A 159 -0.93 4.09 -1.50
N VAL A 160 0.31 4.19 -1.00
CA VAL A 160 0.67 4.95 0.20
C VAL A 160 1.44 6.23 -0.14
N LEU A 161 2.33 6.19 -1.12
CA LEU A 161 3.18 7.33 -1.48
C LEU A 161 2.39 8.56 -1.99
N GLN A 162 1.20 8.34 -2.47
CA GLN A 162 0.28 9.40 -2.89
C GLN A 162 -0.34 10.18 -1.73
N ASP A 163 -0.26 9.67 -0.51
CA ASP A 163 -0.74 10.35 0.69
C ASP A 163 0.35 11.27 1.30
N ILE A 164 1.56 11.27 0.73
CA ILE A 164 2.72 12.03 1.21
C ILE A 164 3.01 13.20 0.27
N ALA A 165 3.06 14.40 0.82
CA ALA A 165 3.38 15.61 0.06
C ALA A 165 4.85 15.62 -0.40
N ASP A 166 5.14 16.38 -1.46
CA ASP A 166 6.53 16.48 -1.96
C ASP A 166 7.46 17.18 -0.96
N ASP A 167 6.94 18.09 -0.14
CA ASP A 167 7.68 18.78 0.91
C ASP A 167 8.16 17.83 2.02
N ASP A 168 7.54 16.65 2.16
CA ASP A 168 7.95 15.58 3.07
C ASP A 168 9.02 14.65 2.44
N HIS A 169 9.47 14.98 1.24
CA HIS A 169 10.56 14.33 0.51
C HIS A 169 10.43 12.81 0.34
N PRO A 170 9.29 12.27 -0.13
CA PRO A 170 9.02 10.82 -0.18
C PRO A 170 10.06 10.04 -0.99
N HIS A 171 10.62 10.62 -2.06
CA HIS A 171 11.70 9.99 -2.83
C HIS A 171 12.96 9.77 -2.00
N ALA A 172 13.32 10.75 -1.15
CA ALA A 172 14.48 10.62 -0.27
C ALA A 172 14.24 9.57 0.83
N CYS A 173 13.03 9.51 1.38
CA CYS A 173 12.64 8.50 2.38
C CYS A 173 12.74 7.08 1.81
N VAL A 174 12.16 6.84 0.62
CA VAL A 174 12.23 5.53 -0.06
C VAL A 174 13.69 5.17 -0.38
N ARG A 175 14.44 6.09 -0.96
CA ARG A 175 15.87 5.88 -1.25
C ARG A 175 16.64 5.52 0.01
N ARG A 176 16.45 6.26 1.12
CA ARG A 176 17.11 6.00 2.40
C ARG A 176 16.86 4.58 2.92
N ILE A 177 15.61 4.08 2.75
CA ILE A 177 15.27 2.70 3.11
C ILE A 177 15.99 1.72 2.19
N MET A 178 15.89 1.89 0.87
CA MET A 178 16.45 0.95 -0.09
C MET A 178 17.98 0.86 -0.03
N ASP A 179 18.68 2.00 0.15
CA ASP A 179 20.14 2.07 0.27
C ASP A 179 20.68 1.33 1.51
N ALA A 180 19.86 1.14 2.53
CA ALA A 180 20.24 0.43 3.76
C ALA A 180 19.98 -1.08 3.70
N LEU A 181 19.32 -1.57 2.65
CA LEU A 181 18.99 -2.98 2.47
C LEU A 181 20.07 -3.71 1.64
N PRO A 182 20.23 -5.02 1.84
CA PRO A 182 21.19 -5.81 1.09
C PRO A 182 20.82 -5.91 -0.39
N SER A 183 21.81 -6.23 -1.22
CA SER A 183 21.59 -6.49 -2.65
C SER A 183 20.54 -7.58 -2.88
N ARG A 184 19.82 -7.49 -3.99
CA ARG A 184 18.65 -8.32 -4.35
C ARG A 184 17.42 -8.07 -3.46
N SER A 185 17.38 -6.98 -2.70
CA SER A 185 16.14 -6.49 -2.09
C SER A 185 15.22 -5.90 -3.16
N ALA A 186 13.92 -6.01 -2.95
CA ALA A 186 12.93 -5.54 -3.91
C ALA A 186 12.16 -4.33 -3.38
N LEU A 187 11.85 -3.39 -4.27
CA LEU A 187 10.88 -2.32 -4.03
C LEU A 187 9.64 -2.59 -4.88
N ILE A 188 8.48 -2.59 -4.25
CA ILE A 188 7.17 -2.72 -4.89
C ILE A 188 6.43 -1.39 -4.67
N VAL A 189 6.03 -0.71 -5.75
CA VAL A 189 5.28 0.55 -5.65
C VAL A 189 4.05 0.47 -6.53
N SER A 190 2.92 0.98 -6.03
CA SER A 190 1.81 1.47 -6.85
C SER A 190 1.47 2.90 -6.47
N HIS A 191 1.08 3.69 -7.45
CA HIS A 191 0.85 5.12 -7.26
C HIS A 191 -0.23 5.66 -8.20
N LEU A 192 -1.13 6.51 -7.69
CA LEU A 192 -2.13 7.23 -8.47
C LEU A 192 -1.44 8.22 -9.42
N THR A 193 -1.89 8.26 -10.69
CA THR A 193 -1.40 9.21 -11.68
C THR A 193 -2.51 10.13 -12.19
N HIS A 194 -2.14 11.38 -12.49
CA HIS A 194 -3.06 12.36 -13.09
C HIS A 194 -3.03 12.38 -14.64
N GLU A 195 -2.13 11.59 -15.27
CA GLU A 195 -1.88 11.74 -16.72
C GLU A 195 -2.97 11.15 -17.59
N GLN A 196 -3.62 10.08 -17.15
CA GLN A 196 -4.58 9.34 -17.98
C GLN A 196 -5.95 10.04 -18.05
N ASP A 197 -6.41 10.64 -16.96
CA ASP A 197 -7.60 11.48 -16.88
C ASP A 197 -7.40 12.57 -15.80
N PRO A 198 -6.81 13.72 -16.17
CA PRO A 198 -6.55 14.80 -15.22
C PRO A 198 -7.82 15.34 -14.56
N GLN A 199 -8.95 15.35 -15.26
CA GLN A 199 -10.21 15.89 -14.73
C GLN A 199 -10.80 14.95 -13.66
N LEU A 200 -10.77 13.64 -13.92
CA LEU A 200 -11.21 12.64 -12.94
C LEU A 200 -10.38 12.72 -11.68
N VAL A 201 -9.06 12.75 -11.83
CA VAL A 201 -8.13 12.80 -10.70
C VAL A 201 -8.26 14.12 -9.94
N HIS A 202 -8.49 15.24 -10.63
CA HIS A 202 -8.79 16.51 -9.98
C HIS A 202 -10.04 16.44 -9.08
N ARG A 203 -11.12 15.78 -9.55
CA ARG A 203 -12.32 15.54 -8.74
C ARG A 203 -12.02 14.67 -7.51
N ALA A 204 -11.20 13.61 -7.69
CA ALA A 204 -10.79 12.76 -6.57
C ALA A 204 -10.03 13.56 -5.50
N VAL A 205 -9.04 14.38 -5.92
CA VAL A 205 -8.28 15.25 -5.03
C VAL A 205 -9.18 16.24 -4.29
N ALA A 206 -10.15 16.86 -4.99
CA ALA A 206 -11.09 17.80 -4.37
C ALA A 206 -11.92 17.14 -3.27
N VAL A 207 -12.51 15.96 -3.54
CA VAL A 207 -13.30 15.21 -2.55
C VAL A 207 -12.44 14.78 -1.37
N SER A 208 -11.22 14.26 -1.63
CA SER A 208 -10.29 13.82 -0.58
C SER A 208 -9.89 14.99 0.32
N ARG A 209 -9.53 16.12 -0.26
CA ARG A 209 -9.17 17.36 0.48
C ARG A 209 -10.30 17.85 1.38
N GLU A 210 -11.54 17.83 0.89
CA GLU A 210 -12.71 18.22 1.68
C GLU A 210 -12.99 17.26 2.84
N ALA A 211 -12.53 16.01 2.72
CA ALA A 211 -12.59 15.00 3.78
C ALA A 211 -11.37 15.06 4.74
N GLY A 212 -10.43 15.98 4.50
CA GLY A 212 -9.20 16.08 5.30
C GLY A 212 -8.17 14.98 4.97
N LEU A 213 -8.30 14.31 3.82
CA LEU A 213 -7.35 13.29 3.38
C LEU A 213 -6.34 13.90 2.40
N PRO A 214 -5.03 13.69 2.62
CA PRO A 214 -4.02 14.05 1.63
C PRO A 214 -4.17 13.17 0.39
N LEU A 215 -3.96 13.74 -0.79
CA LEU A 215 -3.89 12.99 -2.04
C LEU A 215 -3.05 13.78 -3.05
N HIS A 216 -1.87 13.27 -3.36
CA HIS A 216 -0.84 13.87 -4.21
C HIS A 216 -0.56 12.96 -5.42
N PRO A 217 -1.40 12.99 -6.46
CA PRO A 217 -1.16 12.19 -7.67
C PRO A 217 0.05 12.72 -8.41
N ARG A 218 0.89 11.80 -8.96
CA ARG A 218 2.14 12.12 -9.66
C ARG A 218 2.11 11.66 -11.11
N GLY A 219 2.93 12.29 -11.94
CA GLY A 219 3.17 11.85 -13.31
C GLY A 219 4.06 10.60 -13.39
N PHE A 220 4.11 9.97 -14.56
CA PHE A 220 4.92 8.77 -14.79
C PHE A 220 6.38 8.96 -14.40
N GLU A 221 7.01 10.04 -14.85
CA GLU A 221 8.42 10.33 -14.57
C GLU A 221 8.68 10.52 -13.07
N GLU A 222 7.77 11.16 -12.34
CA GLU A 222 7.88 11.34 -10.89
C GLU A 222 7.74 10.01 -10.14
N ILE A 223 6.82 9.14 -10.60
CA ILE A 223 6.66 7.79 -10.04
C ILE A 223 7.88 6.93 -10.38
N ALA A 224 8.40 7.02 -11.60
CA ALA A 224 9.60 6.29 -12.02
C ALA A 224 10.82 6.60 -11.16
N ARG A 225 10.95 7.84 -10.67
CA ARG A 225 12.06 8.26 -9.78
C ARG A 225 12.12 7.49 -8.45
N PHE A 226 11.03 6.86 -7.98
CA PHE A 226 11.10 5.97 -6.83
C PHE A 226 11.98 4.74 -7.09
N PHE A 227 12.18 4.39 -8.35
CA PHE A 227 12.99 3.24 -8.79
C PHE A 227 14.41 3.64 -9.25
N ASP A 228 14.82 4.91 -9.05
CA ASP A 228 16.16 5.35 -9.43
C ASP A 228 17.25 4.49 -8.77
N GLY A 229 18.16 3.94 -9.59
CA GLY A 229 19.22 3.05 -9.15
C GLY A 229 18.81 1.59 -8.98
N LEU A 230 17.55 1.25 -9.18
CA LEU A 230 17.05 -0.13 -9.13
C LEU A 230 16.91 -0.73 -10.53
N THR A 231 17.07 -2.04 -10.62
CA THR A 231 16.84 -2.80 -11.85
C THR A 231 15.37 -3.21 -11.94
N PRO A 232 14.62 -2.76 -12.96
CA PRO A 232 13.21 -3.13 -13.12
C PRO A 232 13.04 -4.65 -13.28
N ILE A 233 12.02 -5.21 -12.63
CA ILE A 233 11.60 -6.60 -12.78
C ILE A 233 10.39 -6.68 -13.69
N GLY A 234 10.40 -7.66 -14.59
CA GLY A 234 9.33 -7.88 -15.56
C GLY A 234 9.19 -6.70 -16.54
N PRO A 235 7.97 -6.22 -16.78
CA PRO A 235 7.71 -5.19 -17.78
C PRO A 235 8.08 -3.77 -17.33
N GLY A 236 8.62 -3.59 -16.12
CA GLY A 236 8.91 -2.28 -15.53
C GLY A 236 7.68 -1.61 -14.91
N LEU A 237 7.62 -0.27 -14.99
CA LEU A 237 6.51 0.53 -14.49
C LEU A 237 5.38 0.58 -15.53
N LEU A 238 4.21 0.04 -15.20
CA LEU A 238 3.05 -0.06 -16.10
C LEU A 238 1.73 0.29 -15.37
N PRO A 239 0.65 0.57 -16.14
CA PRO A 239 -0.70 0.54 -15.58
C PRO A 239 -0.95 -0.77 -14.81
N LEU A 240 -1.61 -0.68 -13.66
CA LEU A 240 -1.71 -1.81 -12.70
C LEU A 240 -2.24 -3.11 -13.32
N SER A 241 -3.22 -3.02 -14.23
CA SER A 241 -3.83 -4.17 -14.90
C SER A 241 -2.88 -4.87 -15.89
N LEU A 242 -1.86 -4.18 -16.37
CA LEU A 242 -0.89 -4.72 -17.35
C LEU A 242 0.35 -5.31 -16.69
N TRP A 243 0.53 -5.12 -15.38
CA TRP A 243 1.69 -5.65 -14.69
C TRP A 243 1.46 -7.13 -14.31
N HIS A 244 2.11 -8.07 -15.00
CA HIS A 244 2.03 -9.52 -14.81
C HIS A 244 0.58 -10.05 -14.62
N PRO A 245 -0.33 -9.84 -15.56
CA PRO A 245 -1.70 -10.32 -15.42
C PRO A 245 -1.71 -11.85 -15.36
N THR A 246 -2.37 -12.41 -14.34
CA THR A 246 -2.45 -13.86 -14.13
C THR A 246 -3.64 -14.49 -14.85
N HIS A 247 -4.65 -13.70 -15.18
CA HIS A 247 -5.86 -14.12 -15.89
C HIS A 247 -6.24 -13.13 -16.99
N ALA A 248 -6.94 -13.61 -18.02
CA ALA A 248 -7.44 -12.73 -19.09
C ALA A 248 -8.38 -11.63 -18.56
N ASP A 249 -9.08 -11.88 -17.46
CA ASP A 249 -9.96 -10.92 -16.81
C ASP A 249 -9.18 -9.75 -16.17
N ASP A 250 -7.93 -9.95 -15.79
CA ASP A 250 -7.07 -8.87 -15.27
C ASP A 250 -6.77 -7.83 -16.37
N GLN A 251 -6.69 -8.26 -17.62
CA GLN A 251 -6.47 -7.36 -18.77
C GLN A 251 -7.74 -6.63 -19.22
N ALA A 252 -8.91 -7.20 -18.91
CA ALA A 252 -10.20 -6.62 -19.23
C ALA A 252 -10.68 -5.59 -18.18
N GLN A 253 -9.90 -5.36 -17.11
CA GLN A 253 -10.25 -4.37 -16.10
C GLN A 253 -10.19 -2.95 -16.70
N PRO A 254 -11.13 -2.06 -16.31
CA PRO A 254 -11.09 -0.68 -16.77
C PRO A 254 -9.75 -0.05 -16.39
N MET A 255 -9.27 0.84 -17.24
CA MET A 255 -8.04 1.56 -17.02
C MET A 255 -8.15 2.33 -15.69
N VAL A 256 -7.38 1.90 -14.70
CA VAL A 256 -7.31 2.57 -13.42
C VAL A 256 -6.13 3.52 -13.45
N HIS A 257 -6.37 4.77 -13.06
CA HIS A 257 -5.41 5.87 -13.16
C HIS A 257 -4.24 5.70 -12.18
N ALA A 258 -3.54 4.58 -12.28
CA ALA A 258 -2.41 4.24 -11.42
C ALA A 258 -1.37 3.40 -12.17
N TYR A 259 -0.11 3.63 -11.85
CA TYR A 259 1.03 2.83 -12.27
C TYR A 259 1.53 1.94 -11.13
N GLY A 260 2.11 0.80 -11.49
CA GLY A 260 2.78 -0.08 -10.53
C GLY A 260 4.00 -0.75 -11.15
N GLY A 261 4.96 -1.08 -10.31
CA GLY A 261 6.20 -1.70 -10.72
C GLY A 261 6.94 -2.37 -9.57
N VAL A 262 7.96 -3.15 -9.93
CA VAL A 262 8.91 -3.79 -9.03
C VAL A 262 10.33 -3.54 -9.52
N GLY A 263 11.24 -3.14 -8.61
CA GLY A 263 12.65 -2.94 -8.91
C GLY A 263 13.54 -3.64 -7.88
N LEU A 264 14.72 -4.09 -8.28
CA LEU A 264 15.74 -4.75 -7.44
C LEU A 264 16.95 -3.84 -7.20
N THR A 265 17.50 -3.87 -5.96
CA THR A 265 18.82 -3.31 -5.64
C THR A 265 19.96 -4.15 -6.23
#